data_e425cf7e271071d97adede2e718223bb
#
_entry.id   e425cf7e271071d97adede2e718223bb
#
_cell.length_a   1.000
_cell.length_b   1.000
_cell.length_c   1.000
_cell.angle_alpha   90.00
_cell.angle_beta   90.00
_cell.angle_gamma   90.00
#
_symmetry.space_group_name_H-M   'P 1'
#
loop_
_entity.id
_entity.type
_entity.pdbx_description
1 polymer ?
#
loop_
_entity_poly.entity_id
_entity_poly.type
_entity_poly.pdbx_seq_one_letter_code
_entity_poly.pdbx_strand_id
1 'polypeptide(L)'
;KERVCEALFIQEGPFWHLCTDGTKMQNIFTSEADFDLGMNLLAVSACKNPKVRIVSFELMSNHVHKILCGQKEVCMRLFEDFKGRMKRVFKRSGRIIDWDSFTAEMIPIEDLRALRNEIIYAHRNAYVSQSSYTPYNYPWGSGIAYFNPLLKSIPAVSFNELSYDKRREYAHIRDISGLDSLKFLNGRVHIPSFCNVSLGESLFNDPRSYFNSLTKNVEA
;
A
#
# COMPACT_ATOMS: atom_id res chain seq x y z
N LYS A 1 12.56 19.09 -15.78
CA LYS A 1 11.97 18.31 -14.67
C LYS A 1 11.53 16.95 -15.18
N GLU A 2 10.82 16.84 -16.32
CA GLU A 2 10.39 15.57 -16.91
C GLU A 2 11.57 14.61 -17.16
N ARG A 3 12.65 15.07 -17.78
CA ARG A 3 13.87 14.26 -17.98
C ARG A 3 14.47 13.71 -16.69
N VAL A 4 14.34 14.43 -15.58
CA VAL A 4 14.80 13.96 -14.26
C VAL A 4 13.90 12.85 -13.76
N CYS A 5 12.58 12.97 -13.91
CA CYS A 5 11.63 11.93 -13.55
C CYS A 5 11.83 10.67 -14.43
N GLU A 6 12.08 10.83 -15.74
CA GLU A 6 12.38 9.70 -16.63
C GLU A 6 13.67 8.98 -16.23
N ALA A 7 14.74 9.73 -15.94
CA ALA A 7 15.98 9.15 -15.45
C ALA A 7 15.79 8.38 -14.15
N LEU A 8 15.01 8.94 -13.22
CA LEU A 8 14.68 8.30 -11.95
C LEU A 8 13.87 7.02 -12.18
N PHE A 9 12.87 7.05 -13.08
CA PHE A 9 12.09 5.86 -13.42
C PHE A 9 12.99 4.72 -13.93
N ILE A 10 13.93 5.02 -14.84
CA ILE A 10 14.86 4.04 -15.38
C ILE A 10 15.81 3.51 -14.29
N GLN A 11 16.32 4.39 -13.44
CA GLN A 11 17.28 4.05 -12.39
C GLN A 11 16.67 3.15 -11.31
N GLU A 12 15.43 3.44 -10.90
CA GLU A 12 14.78 2.81 -9.75
C GLU A 12 14.04 1.52 -10.11
N GLY A 13 13.58 1.38 -11.36
CA GLY A 13 12.81 0.21 -11.82
C GLY A 13 13.51 -1.13 -11.66
N PRO A 14 12.84 -2.24 -11.98
CA PRO A 14 11.52 -2.32 -12.62
C PRO A 14 10.35 -2.03 -11.69
N PHE A 15 9.25 -1.58 -12.29
CA PHE A 15 7.99 -1.30 -11.60
C PHE A 15 6.88 -2.25 -12.07
N TRP A 16 5.96 -2.56 -11.15
CA TRP A 16 4.85 -3.48 -11.38
C TRP A 16 3.57 -2.95 -10.75
N HIS A 17 2.45 -3.08 -11.46
CA HIS A 17 1.15 -3.02 -10.85
C HIS A 17 0.74 -4.44 -10.44
N LEU A 18 0.62 -4.67 -9.14
CA LEU A 18 0.06 -5.88 -8.57
C LEU A 18 -1.39 -5.60 -8.18
N CYS A 19 -2.32 -6.36 -8.73
CA CYS A 19 -3.73 -6.29 -8.37
C CYS A 19 -4.33 -7.68 -8.15
N THR A 20 -5.40 -7.75 -7.37
CA THR A 20 -6.22 -8.96 -7.21
C THR A 20 -7.61 -8.71 -7.79
N ASP A 21 -8.25 -9.75 -8.30
CA ASP A 21 -9.56 -9.65 -8.94
C ASP A 21 -10.70 -9.62 -7.89
N GLY A 22 -11.26 -8.42 -7.66
CA GLY A 22 -12.39 -8.25 -6.73
C GLY A 22 -13.67 -8.94 -7.16
N THR A 23 -13.84 -9.29 -8.44
CA THR A 23 -15.04 -9.99 -8.90
C THR A 23 -15.09 -11.44 -8.45
N LYS A 24 -13.94 -12.02 -8.11
CA LYS A 24 -13.80 -13.41 -7.64
C LYS A 24 -13.79 -13.54 -6.13
N MET A 25 -13.74 -12.42 -5.41
CA MET A 25 -13.55 -12.42 -3.97
C MET A 25 -14.77 -11.89 -3.21
N GLN A 26 -15.10 -12.57 -2.11
CA GLN A 26 -15.94 -12.00 -1.06
C GLN A 26 -15.20 -10.88 -0.33
N ASN A 27 -15.94 -10.07 0.45
CA ASN A 27 -15.32 -9.05 1.27
C ASN A 27 -14.40 -9.68 2.33
N ILE A 28 -13.12 -9.33 2.25
CA ILE A 28 -12.08 -9.70 3.22
C ILE A 28 -12.14 -8.72 4.39
N PHE A 29 -12.18 -7.43 4.10
CA PHE A 29 -12.25 -6.36 5.08
C PHE A 29 -13.70 -5.88 5.19
N THR A 30 -14.33 -6.13 6.34
CA THR A 30 -15.76 -5.85 6.59
C THR A 30 -15.98 -4.78 7.65
N SER A 31 -14.90 -4.35 8.32
CA SER A 31 -14.89 -3.30 9.34
C SER A 31 -13.61 -2.48 9.28
N GLU A 32 -13.59 -1.30 9.88
CA GLU A 32 -12.36 -0.51 10.02
C GLU A 32 -11.24 -1.30 10.71
N ALA A 33 -11.58 -2.10 11.70
CA ALA A 33 -10.61 -2.95 12.39
C ALA A 33 -9.98 -4.00 11.46
N ASP A 34 -10.76 -4.55 10.51
CA ASP A 34 -10.22 -5.46 9.49
C ASP A 34 -9.26 -4.74 8.55
N PHE A 35 -9.59 -3.52 8.13
CA PHE A 35 -8.72 -2.71 7.28
C PHE A 35 -7.44 -2.31 8.02
N ASP A 36 -7.54 -1.85 9.28
CA ASP A 36 -6.39 -1.50 10.11
C ASP A 36 -5.47 -2.73 10.32
N LEU A 37 -6.06 -3.91 10.52
CA LEU A 37 -5.34 -5.18 10.55
C LEU A 37 -4.63 -5.43 9.20
N GLY A 38 -5.32 -5.27 8.07
CA GLY A 38 -4.75 -5.39 6.73
C GLY A 38 -3.55 -4.45 6.53
N MET A 39 -3.66 -3.20 6.97
CA MET A 39 -2.57 -2.21 6.95
C MET A 39 -1.36 -2.65 7.77
N ASN A 40 -1.58 -3.14 8.98
CA ASN A 40 -0.52 -3.63 9.85
C ASN A 40 0.20 -4.84 9.22
N LEU A 41 -0.56 -5.79 8.67
CA LEU A 41 0.00 -6.98 8.02
C LEU A 41 0.77 -6.64 6.74
N LEU A 42 0.30 -5.63 5.97
CA LEU A 42 1.02 -5.12 4.80
C LEU A 42 2.34 -4.46 5.20
N ALA A 43 2.32 -3.63 6.25
CA ALA A 43 3.51 -2.97 6.76
C ALA A 43 4.55 -3.98 7.27
N VAL A 44 4.12 -5.00 8.01
CA VAL A 44 5.00 -6.10 8.45
C VAL A 44 5.57 -6.85 7.25
N SER A 45 4.74 -7.14 6.23
CA SER A 45 5.21 -7.82 5.02
C SER A 45 6.24 -6.97 4.26
N ALA A 46 6.05 -5.66 4.19
CA ALA A 46 7.04 -4.75 3.59
C ALA A 46 8.37 -4.79 4.31
N CYS A 47 8.37 -4.72 5.65
CA CYS A 47 9.59 -4.81 6.46
C CYS A 47 10.31 -6.16 6.33
N LYS A 48 9.56 -7.26 6.21
CA LYS A 48 10.12 -8.61 6.03
C LYS A 48 10.60 -8.89 4.61
N ASN A 49 10.28 -8.01 3.64
CA ASN A 49 10.69 -8.10 2.25
C ASN A 49 11.43 -6.82 1.78
N PRO A 50 12.58 -6.46 2.39
CA PRO A 50 13.22 -5.14 2.20
C PRO A 50 13.78 -4.89 0.79
N LYS A 51 13.82 -5.92 -0.07
CA LYS A 51 14.21 -5.80 -1.48
C LYS A 51 13.08 -5.30 -2.38
N VAL A 52 11.88 -5.13 -1.85
CA VAL A 52 10.73 -4.56 -2.55
C VAL A 52 10.36 -3.24 -1.91
N ARG A 53 10.13 -2.24 -2.72
CA ARG A 53 9.57 -0.96 -2.26
C ARG A 53 8.11 -0.87 -2.70
N ILE A 54 7.22 -0.69 -1.76
CA ILE A 54 5.84 -0.31 -2.06
C ILE A 54 5.86 1.17 -2.38
N VAL A 55 5.53 1.53 -3.62
CA VAL A 55 5.48 2.93 -4.06
C VAL A 55 4.09 3.51 -3.81
N SER A 56 3.05 2.73 -4.13
CA SER A 56 1.66 3.08 -3.91
C SER A 56 0.86 1.83 -3.58
N PHE A 57 -0.23 1.99 -2.85
CA PHE A 57 -1.19 0.90 -2.60
C PHE A 57 -2.56 1.43 -2.23
N GLU A 58 -3.58 0.56 -2.37
CA GLU A 58 -4.91 0.74 -1.84
C GLU A 58 -5.50 -0.61 -1.44
N LEU A 59 -6.03 -0.71 -0.22
CA LEU A 59 -6.77 -1.86 0.26
C LEU A 59 -8.26 -1.60 0.06
N MET A 60 -8.90 -2.42 -0.76
CA MET A 60 -10.35 -2.41 -0.95
C MET A 60 -10.99 -3.55 -0.15
N SER A 61 -12.32 -3.54 -0.01
CA SER A 61 -13.01 -4.55 0.81
C SER A 61 -12.69 -6.00 0.41
N ASN A 62 -12.46 -6.25 -0.87
CA ASN A 62 -12.26 -7.60 -1.42
C ASN A 62 -11.07 -7.74 -2.38
N HIS A 63 -10.35 -6.67 -2.65
CA HIS A 63 -9.19 -6.69 -3.53
C HIS A 63 -8.14 -5.66 -3.09
N VAL A 64 -6.96 -5.73 -3.68
CA VAL A 64 -5.87 -4.81 -3.37
C VAL A 64 -5.18 -4.35 -4.66
N HIS A 65 -4.73 -3.11 -4.65
CA HIS A 65 -3.83 -2.54 -5.66
C HIS A 65 -2.51 -2.16 -5.00
N LYS A 66 -1.39 -2.48 -5.63
CA LYS A 66 -0.05 -2.10 -5.17
C LYS A 66 0.83 -1.76 -6.36
N ILE A 67 1.48 -0.62 -6.31
CA ILE A 67 2.56 -0.29 -7.23
C ILE A 67 3.87 -0.61 -6.53
N LEU A 68 4.58 -1.57 -7.07
CA LEU A 68 5.78 -2.16 -6.47
C LEU A 68 7.00 -1.85 -7.33
N CYS A 69 8.12 -1.67 -6.66
CA CYS A 69 9.42 -1.48 -7.30
C CYS A 69 10.39 -2.58 -6.82
N GLY A 70 10.94 -3.35 -7.74
CA GLY A 70 11.82 -4.48 -7.48
C GLY A 70 11.67 -5.61 -8.48
N GLN A 71 12.45 -6.68 -8.35
CA GLN A 71 12.34 -7.85 -9.22
C GLN A 71 10.99 -8.55 -9.04
N LYS A 72 10.42 -9.07 -10.12
CA LYS A 72 9.07 -9.65 -10.15
C LYS A 72 8.86 -10.72 -9.08
N GLU A 73 9.80 -11.64 -8.97
CA GLU A 73 9.73 -12.77 -8.03
C GLU A 73 9.76 -12.31 -6.58
N VAL A 74 10.48 -11.22 -6.31
CA VAL A 74 10.57 -10.63 -4.96
C VAL A 74 9.27 -9.88 -4.62
N CYS A 75 8.69 -9.17 -5.60
CA CYS A 75 7.39 -8.53 -5.46
C CYS A 75 6.27 -9.56 -5.20
N MET A 76 6.28 -10.70 -5.91
CA MET A 76 5.34 -11.80 -5.66
C MET A 76 5.51 -12.39 -4.26
N ARG A 77 6.74 -12.55 -3.76
CA ARG A 77 6.98 -13.01 -2.38
C ARG A 77 6.37 -12.10 -1.33
N LEU A 78 6.45 -10.77 -1.53
CA LEU A 78 5.80 -9.81 -0.65
C LEU A 78 4.28 -10.03 -0.63
N PHE A 79 3.66 -10.27 -1.79
CA PHE A 79 2.23 -10.56 -1.87
C PHE A 79 1.87 -11.87 -1.15
N GLU A 80 2.60 -12.94 -1.41
CA GLU A 80 2.34 -14.24 -0.78
C GLU A 80 2.56 -14.20 0.75
N ASP A 81 3.56 -13.46 1.23
CA ASP A 81 3.75 -13.24 2.66
C ASP A 81 2.57 -12.46 3.27
N PHE A 82 2.12 -11.40 2.61
CA PHE A 82 0.94 -10.64 3.04
C PHE A 82 -0.32 -11.52 3.07
N LYS A 83 -0.61 -12.23 1.98
CA LYS A 83 -1.74 -13.19 1.89
C LYS A 83 -1.67 -14.25 2.99
N GLY A 84 -0.49 -14.84 3.17
CA GLY A 84 -0.27 -15.87 4.19
C GLY A 84 -0.47 -15.35 5.62
N ARG A 85 -0.11 -14.10 5.91
CA ARG A 85 -0.37 -13.43 7.20
C ARG A 85 -1.86 -13.23 7.40
N MET A 86 -2.56 -12.66 6.43
CA MET A 86 -4.01 -12.47 6.48
C MET A 86 -4.73 -13.81 6.71
N LYS A 87 -4.39 -14.83 5.92
CA LYS A 87 -4.97 -16.19 6.06
C LYS A 87 -4.85 -16.71 7.49
N ARG A 88 -3.67 -16.58 8.10
CA ARG A 88 -3.43 -17.04 9.49
C ARG A 88 -4.26 -16.28 10.52
N VAL A 89 -4.34 -14.95 10.40
CA VAL A 89 -5.03 -14.11 11.39
C VAL A 89 -6.53 -14.27 11.26
N PHE A 90 -7.10 -14.22 10.07
CA PHE A 90 -8.53 -14.39 9.85
C PHE A 90 -9.01 -15.81 10.18
N LYS A 91 -8.19 -16.83 9.93
CA LYS A 91 -8.51 -18.20 10.38
C LYS A 91 -8.61 -18.29 11.91
N ARG A 92 -7.72 -17.62 12.65
CA ARG A 92 -7.75 -17.61 14.13
C ARG A 92 -9.00 -16.90 14.69
N SER A 93 -9.52 -15.91 13.96
CA SER A 93 -10.79 -15.25 14.31
C SER A 93 -12.04 -16.01 13.86
N GLY A 94 -11.88 -17.24 13.32
CA GLY A 94 -12.99 -18.10 12.89
C GLY A 94 -13.59 -17.72 11.54
N ARG A 95 -12.98 -16.77 10.78
CA ARG A 95 -13.49 -16.36 9.48
C ARG A 95 -13.10 -17.34 8.38
N ILE A 96 -14.09 -17.72 7.59
CA ILE A 96 -13.93 -18.58 6.41
C ILE A 96 -13.83 -17.66 5.19
N ILE A 97 -12.65 -17.63 4.57
CA ILE A 97 -12.35 -16.85 3.37
C ILE A 97 -11.73 -17.78 2.34
N ASP A 98 -12.19 -17.70 1.11
CA ASP A 98 -11.60 -18.43 -0.02
C ASP A 98 -10.28 -17.76 -0.45
N TRP A 99 -9.18 -18.18 0.18
CA TRP A 99 -7.86 -17.67 -0.11
C TRP A 99 -7.29 -18.17 -1.44
N ASP A 100 -7.85 -19.21 -2.02
CA ASP A 100 -7.34 -19.75 -3.28
C ASP A 100 -7.78 -18.86 -4.46
N SER A 101 -8.92 -18.19 -4.33
CA SER A 101 -9.36 -17.14 -5.27
C SER A 101 -8.64 -15.80 -5.08
N PHE A 102 -7.96 -15.56 -3.94
CA PHE A 102 -7.16 -14.35 -3.71
C PHE A 102 -5.80 -14.48 -4.38
N THR A 103 -5.78 -14.33 -5.69
CA THR A 103 -4.59 -14.43 -6.55
C THR A 103 -4.20 -13.06 -7.09
N ALA A 104 -2.90 -12.81 -7.24
CA ALA A 104 -2.39 -11.57 -7.80
C ALA A 104 -2.03 -11.72 -9.26
N GLU A 105 -2.37 -10.70 -10.04
CA GLU A 105 -1.81 -10.41 -11.34
C GLU A 105 -0.68 -9.39 -11.20
N MET A 106 0.40 -9.57 -11.95
CA MET A 106 1.56 -8.67 -11.99
C MET A 106 1.72 -8.10 -13.39
N ILE A 107 1.32 -6.85 -13.56
CA ILE A 107 1.36 -6.12 -14.83
C ILE A 107 2.64 -5.29 -14.86
N PRO A 108 3.53 -5.46 -15.86
CA PRO A 108 4.72 -4.65 -15.97
C PRO A 108 4.36 -3.20 -16.31
N ILE A 109 5.07 -2.25 -15.72
CA ILE A 109 4.91 -0.82 -16.01
C ILE A 109 6.12 -0.39 -16.82
N GLU A 110 5.91 -0.12 -18.10
CA GLU A 110 6.97 0.00 -19.09
C GLU A 110 7.54 1.41 -19.22
N ASP A 111 6.76 2.43 -18.83
CA ASP A 111 7.19 3.83 -18.91
C ASP A 111 6.68 4.69 -17.76
N LEU A 112 7.24 5.89 -17.62
CA LEU A 112 6.90 6.84 -16.58
C LEU A 112 5.43 7.29 -16.64
N ARG A 113 4.86 7.43 -17.83
CA ARG A 113 3.47 7.85 -18.01
C ARG A 113 2.51 6.75 -17.48
N ALA A 114 2.80 5.51 -17.85
CA ALA A 114 2.06 4.35 -17.33
C ALA A 114 2.16 4.29 -15.80
N LEU A 115 3.37 4.45 -15.23
CA LEU A 115 3.56 4.46 -13.78
C LEU A 115 2.71 5.52 -13.07
N ARG A 116 2.71 6.75 -13.58
CA ARG A 116 1.87 7.82 -13.04
C ARG A 116 0.39 7.49 -13.11
N ASN A 117 -0.07 6.94 -14.24
CA ASN A 117 -1.46 6.54 -14.42
C ASN A 117 -1.86 5.45 -13.43
N GLU A 118 -1.00 4.45 -13.22
CA GLU A 118 -1.26 3.36 -12.27
C GLU A 118 -1.29 3.83 -10.81
N ILE A 119 -0.41 4.77 -10.43
CA ILE A 119 -0.47 5.41 -9.10
C ILE A 119 -1.79 6.16 -8.91
N ILE A 120 -2.19 6.96 -9.92
CA ILE A 120 -3.45 7.72 -9.89
C ILE A 120 -4.66 6.76 -9.86
N TYR A 121 -4.64 5.71 -10.68
CA TYR A 121 -5.66 4.68 -10.71
C TYR A 121 -5.83 4.02 -9.33
N ALA A 122 -4.74 3.59 -8.73
CA ALA A 122 -4.77 2.99 -7.39
C ALA A 122 -5.41 3.95 -6.37
N HIS A 123 -5.00 5.22 -6.32
CA HIS A 123 -5.52 6.21 -5.37
C HIS A 123 -6.98 6.63 -5.61
N ARG A 124 -7.54 6.34 -6.77
CA ARG A 124 -8.94 6.68 -7.12
C ARG A 124 -9.92 5.53 -6.86
N ASN A 125 -9.43 4.33 -6.62
CA ASN A 125 -10.28 3.14 -6.52
C ASN A 125 -11.37 3.28 -5.46
N ALA A 126 -11.02 3.74 -4.25
CA ALA A 126 -11.98 3.94 -3.18
C ALA A 126 -13.01 5.03 -3.52
N TYR A 127 -12.60 6.11 -4.18
CA TYR A 127 -13.50 7.19 -4.62
C TYR A 127 -14.51 6.70 -5.66
N VAL A 128 -14.06 5.89 -6.63
CA VAL A 128 -14.93 5.35 -7.68
C VAL A 128 -15.94 4.35 -7.11
N SER A 129 -15.52 3.54 -6.13
CA SER A 129 -16.37 2.51 -5.53
C SER A 129 -17.24 3.01 -4.37
N GLN A 130 -16.83 4.08 -3.69
CA GLN A 130 -17.50 4.62 -2.51
C GLN A 130 -17.43 6.15 -2.50
N SER A 131 -18.53 6.82 -2.80
CA SER A 131 -18.62 8.28 -2.89
C SER A 131 -18.34 9.05 -1.58
N SER A 132 -18.27 8.36 -0.43
CA SER A 132 -17.93 8.95 0.88
C SER A 132 -16.45 9.28 1.03
N TYR A 133 -15.58 8.73 0.18
CA TYR A 133 -14.15 8.99 0.20
C TYR A 133 -13.69 9.81 -1.00
N THR A 134 -12.59 10.51 -0.81
CA THR A 134 -11.83 11.16 -1.87
C THR A 134 -10.47 10.47 -2.00
N PRO A 135 -9.75 10.60 -3.13
CA PRO A 135 -8.43 9.97 -3.28
C PRO A 135 -7.40 10.37 -2.21
N TYR A 136 -7.61 11.48 -1.51
CA TYR A 136 -6.70 12.03 -0.50
C TYR A 136 -7.22 11.95 0.94
N ASN A 137 -8.34 11.27 1.20
CA ASN A 137 -8.83 11.03 2.56
C ASN A 137 -9.13 9.56 2.86
N TYR A 138 -8.89 8.64 1.92
CA TYR A 138 -9.07 7.22 2.15
C TYR A 138 -7.97 6.69 3.08
N PRO A 139 -8.31 6.19 4.29
CA PRO A 139 -7.29 5.92 5.32
C PRO A 139 -6.50 4.64 5.07
N TRP A 140 -6.96 3.76 4.19
CA TRP A 140 -6.35 2.45 3.90
C TRP A 140 -5.71 2.39 2.52
N GLY A 141 -5.26 3.55 2.04
CA GLY A 141 -4.52 3.74 0.81
C GLY A 141 -3.41 4.76 0.97
N SER A 142 -2.41 4.71 0.10
CA SER A 142 -1.27 5.62 0.16
C SER A 142 -1.58 7.04 -0.33
N GLY A 143 -2.72 7.26 -1.00
CA GLY A 143 -3.12 8.57 -1.55
C GLY A 143 -3.16 9.68 -0.51
N ILE A 144 -3.59 9.37 0.73
CA ILE A 144 -3.61 10.32 1.86
C ILE A 144 -2.22 10.86 2.21
N ALA A 145 -1.15 10.13 1.90
CA ALA A 145 0.22 10.50 2.24
C ALA A 145 0.93 11.28 1.12
N TYR A 146 0.44 11.20 -0.12
CA TYR A 146 1.07 11.85 -1.27
C TYR A 146 0.91 13.36 -1.21
N PHE A 147 2.05 14.06 -1.29
CA PHE A 147 2.14 15.53 -1.22
C PHE A 147 1.43 16.13 0.00
N ASN A 148 1.36 15.36 1.09
CA ASN A 148 0.79 15.78 2.36
C ASN A 148 1.90 16.13 3.36
N PRO A 149 2.30 17.39 3.49
CA PRO A 149 3.35 17.81 4.40
C PRO A 149 2.94 17.66 5.87
N LEU A 150 1.64 17.77 6.17
CA LEU A 150 1.14 17.63 7.53
C LEU A 150 1.37 16.21 8.05
N LEU A 151 1.01 15.20 7.25
CA LEU A 151 1.22 13.80 7.65
C LEU A 151 2.70 13.48 7.89
N LYS A 152 3.60 14.12 7.15
CA LYS A 152 5.05 13.93 7.29
C LYS A 152 5.64 14.63 8.52
N SER A 153 5.02 15.73 8.97
CA SER A 153 5.50 16.56 10.09
C SER A 153 4.93 16.15 11.43
N ILE A 154 3.81 15.42 11.49
CA ILE A 154 3.20 14.98 12.74
C ILE A 154 4.12 13.94 13.42
N PRO A 155 4.46 14.12 14.71
CA PRO A 155 5.23 13.14 15.45
C PRO A 155 4.49 11.79 15.50
N ALA A 156 5.13 10.75 14.97
CA ALA A 156 4.63 9.38 15.01
C ALA A 156 5.46 8.57 16.01
N VAL A 157 4.78 7.72 16.79
CA VAL A 157 5.42 6.86 17.79
C VAL A 157 6.19 5.75 17.09
N SER A 158 7.46 5.58 17.43
CA SER A 158 8.28 4.49 16.89
C SER A 158 7.78 3.13 17.41
N PHE A 159 7.87 2.09 16.57
CA PHE A 159 7.56 0.72 16.99
C PHE A 159 8.32 0.29 18.25
N ASN A 160 9.56 0.73 18.39
CA ASN A 160 10.40 0.41 19.55
C ASN A 160 9.99 1.13 20.86
N GLU A 161 9.24 2.22 20.76
CA GLU A 161 8.69 2.96 21.92
C GLU A 161 7.40 2.31 22.45
N LEU A 162 6.79 1.41 21.67
CA LEU A 162 5.61 0.67 22.10
C LEU A 162 6.01 -0.43 23.11
N SER A 163 5.10 -0.74 24.05
CA SER A 163 5.27 -1.89 24.92
C SER A 163 5.37 -3.20 24.11
N TYR A 164 5.98 -4.22 24.68
CA TYR A 164 6.12 -5.53 24.01
C TYR A 164 4.77 -6.10 23.56
N ASP A 165 3.73 -5.98 24.41
CA ASP A 165 2.40 -6.48 24.11
C ASP A 165 1.76 -5.70 22.95
N LYS A 166 1.90 -4.38 22.93
CA LYS A 166 1.44 -3.56 21.81
C LYS A 166 2.16 -3.87 20.51
N ARG A 167 3.47 -4.08 20.55
CA ARG A 167 4.23 -4.51 19.36
C ARG A 167 3.71 -5.83 18.80
N ARG A 168 3.42 -6.80 19.66
CA ARG A 168 2.86 -8.08 19.24
C ARG A 168 1.42 -7.98 18.74
N GLU A 169 0.63 -7.12 19.38
CA GLU A 169 -0.75 -6.82 18.96
C GLU A 169 -0.77 -6.27 17.53
N TYR A 170 0.07 -5.27 17.22
CA TYR A 170 0.13 -4.67 15.88
C TYR A 170 0.77 -5.60 14.84
N ALA A 171 1.82 -6.31 15.19
CA ALA A 171 2.55 -7.14 14.24
C ALA A 171 1.87 -8.47 13.94
N HIS A 172 1.03 -8.99 14.84
CA HIS A 172 0.38 -10.31 14.76
C HIS A 172 1.35 -11.49 14.50
N ILE A 173 2.63 -11.31 14.83
CA ILE A 173 3.71 -12.30 14.69
C ILE A 173 4.53 -12.41 15.98
N ARG A 174 5.22 -13.54 16.13
CA ARG A 174 6.13 -13.77 17.29
C ARG A 174 7.48 -13.08 17.10
N ASP A 175 8.05 -13.22 15.90
CA ASP A 175 9.32 -12.59 15.53
C ASP A 175 9.11 -11.17 15.05
N ILE A 176 9.31 -10.21 15.93
CA ILE A 176 9.18 -8.76 15.68
C ILE A 176 10.50 -8.11 15.21
N SER A 177 11.56 -8.88 14.94
CA SER A 177 12.82 -8.33 14.42
C SER A 177 12.61 -7.66 13.06
N GLY A 178 13.40 -6.64 12.77
CA GLY A 178 13.34 -5.90 11.50
C GLY A 178 12.08 -5.04 11.28
N LEU A 179 11.29 -4.78 12.36
CA LEU A 179 10.14 -3.88 12.31
C LEU A 179 10.45 -2.48 12.88
N ASP A 180 11.71 -2.20 13.17
CA ASP A 180 12.17 -0.97 13.83
C ASP A 180 11.84 0.32 13.06
N SER A 181 11.72 0.22 11.73
CA SER A 181 11.35 1.35 10.87
C SER A 181 9.87 1.75 10.97
N LEU A 182 9.01 0.86 11.49
CA LEU A 182 7.58 1.14 11.58
C LEU A 182 7.30 2.24 12.61
N LYS A 183 6.36 3.09 12.26
CA LYS A 183 5.83 4.14 13.12
C LYS A 183 4.31 4.08 13.17
N PHE A 184 3.74 4.65 14.22
CA PHE A 184 2.30 4.67 14.46
C PHE A 184 1.83 6.08 14.75
N LEU A 185 0.70 6.44 14.16
CA LEU A 185 0.03 7.72 14.35
C LEU A 185 -1.43 7.43 14.74
N ASN A 186 -1.85 7.91 15.91
CA ASN A 186 -3.20 7.71 16.43
C ASN A 186 -3.64 6.23 16.45
N GLY A 187 -2.72 5.32 16.77
CA GLY A 187 -3.00 3.88 16.85
C GLY A 187 -2.99 3.14 15.50
N ARG A 188 -2.78 3.83 14.40
CA ARG A 188 -2.67 3.25 13.05
C ARG A 188 -1.22 3.28 12.56
N VAL A 189 -0.83 2.28 11.78
CA VAL A 189 0.50 2.28 11.17
C VAL A 189 0.67 3.49 10.23
N HIS A 190 1.78 4.18 10.39
CA HIS A 190 2.10 5.39 9.62
C HIS A 190 2.60 5.02 8.23
N ILE A 191 1.85 5.35 7.20
CA ILE A 191 2.09 4.93 5.81
C ILE A 191 3.53 5.20 5.35
N PRO A 192 4.12 6.41 5.54
CA PRO A 192 5.49 6.67 5.11
C PRO A 192 6.56 5.81 5.80
N SER A 193 6.23 5.07 6.84
CA SER A 193 7.19 4.19 7.52
C SER A 193 7.39 2.84 6.81
N PHE A 194 6.52 2.45 5.88
CA PHE A 194 6.62 1.20 5.12
C PHE A 194 6.34 1.35 3.61
N CYS A 195 5.74 2.47 3.20
CA CYS A 195 5.49 2.82 1.79
C CYS A 195 6.45 3.94 1.38
N ASN A 196 7.15 3.76 0.27
CA ASN A 196 8.10 4.75 -0.25
C ASN A 196 7.38 5.86 -1.02
N VAL A 197 6.55 6.63 -0.28
CA VAL A 197 5.78 7.76 -0.80
C VAL A 197 6.69 8.79 -1.48
N SER A 198 7.87 9.04 -0.91
CA SER A 198 8.82 10.01 -1.45
C SER A 198 9.33 9.63 -2.85
N LEU A 199 9.56 8.33 -3.11
CA LEU A 199 9.89 7.86 -4.46
C LEU A 199 8.73 8.13 -5.40
N GLY A 200 7.50 7.75 -5.02
CA GLY A 200 6.32 7.98 -5.85
C GLY A 200 6.11 9.45 -6.18
N GLU A 201 6.24 10.35 -5.19
CA GLU A 201 6.14 11.80 -5.39
C GLU A 201 7.22 12.33 -6.34
N SER A 202 8.46 11.83 -6.24
CA SER A 202 9.58 12.24 -7.07
C SER A 202 9.42 11.89 -8.54
N LEU A 203 8.52 10.98 -8.86
CA LEU A 203 8.17 10.59 -10.23
C LEU A 203 7.14 11.53 -10.87
N PHE A 204 6.54 12.45 -10.12
CA PHE A 204 5.70 13.53 -10.66
C PHE A 204 6.49 14.83 -10.80
N ASN A 205 6.12 15.64 -11.79
CA ASN A 205 6.78 16.93 -12.03
C ASN A 205 6.63 17.89 -10.84
N ASP A 206 5.45 17.88 -10.22
CA ASP A 206 5.08 18.71 -9.08
C ASP A 206 3.75 18.21 -8.46
N PRO A 207 3.38 18.70 -7.26
CA PRO A 207 2.12 18.36 -6.62
C PRO A 207 0.90 18.70 -7.49
N ARG A 208 0.95 19.81 -8.23
CA ARG A 208 -0.17 20.27 -9.07
C ARG A 208 -0.48 19.27 -10.19
N SER A 209 0.56 18.70 -10.81
CA SER A 209 0.39 17.69 -11.87
C SER A 209 -0.27 16.42 -11.32
N TYR A 210 0.10 16.01 -10.12
CA TYR A 210 -0.51 14.89 -9.43
C TYR A 210 -1.99 15.16 -9.10
N PHE A 211 -2.31 16.26 -8.42
CA PHE A 211 -3.69 16.60 -8.03
C PHE A 211 -4.60 16.83 -9.25
N ASN A 212 -4.11 17.45 -10.30
CA ASN A 212 -4.86 17.61 -11.56
C ASN A 212 -5.20 16.25 -12.17
N SER A 213 -4.29 15.27 -12.10
CA SER A 213 -4.56 13.92 -12.61
C SER A 213 -5.58 13.16 -11.76
N LEU A 214 -5.58 13.36 -10.43
CA LEU A 214 -6.59 12.77 -9.54
C LEU A 214 -8.01 13.28 -9.83
N THR A 215 -8.14 14.54 -10.21
CA THR A 215 -9.44 15.21 -10.40
C THR A 215 -9.97 15.13 -11.83
N LYS A 216 -9.13 14.77 -12.80
CA LYS A 216 -9.61 14.56 -14.17
C LYS A 216 -10.60 13.38 -14.19
N ASN A 217 -11.78 13.62 -14.75
CA ASN A 217 -12.66 12.51 -15.14
C ASN A 217 -11.90 11.67 -16.17
N VAL A 218 -11.48 10.50 -15.79
CA VAL A 218 -11.07 9.49 -16.75
C VAL A 218 -12.40 8.97 -17.28
N GLU A 219 -12.82 9.48 -18.45
CA GLU A 219 -13.80 8.79 -19.25
C GLU A 219 -13.23 7.40 -19.52
N ALA A 220 -14.00 6.41 -19.11
CA ALA A 220 -13.66 5.00 -19.26
C ALA A 220 -13.58 4.60 -20.73
#